data_2f8ef089bee159fadce2d38c31e0cd52
#
_entry.id   2f8ef089bee159fadce2d38c31e0cd52
#
_cell.length_a   1.000
_cell.length_b   1.000
_cell.length_c   1.000
_cell.angle_alpha   90.00
_cell.angle_beta   90.00
_cell.angle_gamma   90.00
#
_symmetry.space_group_name_H-M   'P 1'
#
loop_
_entity.id
_entity.type
_entity.pdbx_description
1 polymer ?
#
loop_
_entity_poly.entity_id
_entity_poly.type
_entity_poly.pdbx_seq_one_letter_code
_entity_poly.pdbx_strand_id
1 'polypeptide(L)'
;MEDEKRRKLDELVARYELEPSLHDVYVEGLTDKCIIQWFLEESNLDTENVAVYEIDTIDIPTDRLFALGLNDNNRSRVIFLACQLQSLFEGSLPPVICIADKDFDNLIASSHIESELLLFTDYTSIEMYLFDSNIIEKFLRLALRKDDLEAVNIIKNIGPILEEMFLFRAANQSLSYGMEWLLPSALKGCFKKIRKGDPLEFDSNDFVDKYLNKNNRTSEKIAFLDKVKELRNKNISEIRNKIRGHDFIQLFCWYIEPYLPKNKKCFSEPEIVFSTLLCCLDVDYLMQEKLFQELTRRVSK
;
A
#
# COMPACT_ATOMS: atom_id res chain seq x y z
N MET A 1 -6.14 -27.57 -3.94
CA MET A 1 -6.40 -26.61 -2.86
C MET A 1 -7.87 -26.77 -2.58
N GLU A 2 -8.23 -27.26 -1.40
CA GLU A 2 -9.61 -27.23 -0.93
C GLU A 2 -10.00 -25.76 -0.85
N ASP A 3 -11.17 -25.39 -1.39
CA ASP A 3 -11.78 -24.08 -1.17
C ASP A 3 -11.98 -23.93 0.34
N GLU A 4 -11.09 -23.23 1.01
CA GLU A 4 -11.30 -22.89 2.42
C GLU A 4 -12.58 -22.06 2.49
N LYS A 5 -13.60 -22.65 3.12
CA LYS A 5 -14.92 -22.04 3.24
C LYS A 5 -14.78 -20.71 3.98
N ARG A 6 -15.06 -19.61 3.31
CA ARG A 6 -15.07 -18.27 3.90
C ARG A 6 -16.00 -18.24 5.11
N ARG A 7 -15.56 -17.60 6.19
CA ARG A 7 -16.38 -17.42 7.41
C ARG A 7 -17.46 -16.37 7.16
N LYS A 8 -18.65 -16.61 7.65
CA LYS A 8 -19.74 -15.64 7.61
C LYS A 8 -19.64 -14.67 8.79
N LEU A 9 -20.26 -13.49 8.66
CA LEU A 9 -20.31 -12.50 9.75
C LEU A 9 -20.93 -13.07 11.01
N ASP A 10 -22.02 -13.85 10.91
CA ASP A 10 -22.69 -14.45 12.06
C ASP A 10 -21.77 -15.45 12.78
N GLU A 11 -20.92 -16.17 12.04
CA GLU A 11 -19.92 -17.09 12.61
C GLU A 11 -18.83 -16.30 13.37
N LEU A 12 -18.44 -15.11 12.89
CA LEU A 12 -17.51 -14.23 13.60
C LEU A 12 -18.10 -13.65 14.89
N VAL A 13 -19.37 -13.23 14.84
CA VAL A 13 -20.06 -12.72 16.03
C VAL A 13 -20.09 -13.80 17.10
N ALA A 14 -20.58 -15.01 16.76
CA ALA A 14 -20.60 -16.13 17.69
C ALA A 14 -19.20 -16.46 18.24
N ARG A 15 -18.16 -16.40 17.42
CA ARG A 15 -16.77 -16.64 17.83
C ARG A 15 -16.33 -15.65 18.91
N TYR A 16 -16.52 -14.35 18.72
CA TYR A 16 -16.07 -13.34 19.67
C TYR A 16 -16.96 -13.25 20.94
N GLU A 17 -18.21 -13.68 20.86
CA GLU A 17 -19.06 -13.85 22.05
C GLU A 17 -18.60 -15.03 22.92
N LEU A 18 -18.17 -16.13 22.31
CA LEU A 18 -17.75 -17.34 23.01
C LEU A 18 -16.30 -17.29 23.48
N GLU A 19 -15.43 -16.59 22.74
CA GLU A 19 -13.99 -16.54 22.97
C GLU A 19 -13.50 -15.07 23.02
N PRO A 20 -13.88 -14.29 24.04
CA PRO A 20 -13.59 -12.86 24.13
C PRO A 20 -12.11 -12.52 24.34
N SER A 21 -11.25 -13.51 24.57
CA SER A 21 -9.81 -13.35 24.70
C SER A 21 -9.06 -13.43 23.36
N LEU A 22 -9.74 -13.76 22.27
CA LEU A 22 -9.10 -13.82 20.94
C LEU A 22 -8.85 -12.41 20.40
N HIS A 23 -7.64 -12.14 19.93
CA HIS A 23 -7.27 -10.89 19.26
C HIS A 23 -7.02 -11.16 17.78
N ASP A 24 -8.07 -11.04 16.97
CA ASP A 24 -7.94 -11.25 15.54
C ASP A 24 -7.64 -9.93 14.81
N VAL A 25 -6.64 -9.96 13.92
CA VAL A 25 -6.25 -8.83 13.08
C VAL A 25 -6.65 -9.14 11.63
N TYR A 26 -7.46 -8.28 11.00
CA TYR A 26 -7.86 -8.41 9.60
C TYR A 26 -7.16 -7.37 8.74
N VAL A 27 -6.57 -7.82 7.65
CA VAL A 27 -5.79 -7.01 6.71
C VAL A 27 -6.24 -7.22 5.27
N GLU A 28 -5.79 -6.35 4.35
CA GLU A 28 -6.23 -6.41 2.95
C GLU A 28 -5.72 -7.63 2.19
N GLY A 29 -4.47 -8.01 2.42
CA GLY A 29 -3.85 -9.07 1.63
C GLY A 29 -2.67 -9.77 2.29
N LEU A 30 -2.05 -10.67 1.53
CA LEU A 30 -0.97 -11.52 2.00
C LEU A 30 0.27 -10.73 2.48
N THR A 31 0.62 -9.65 1.78
CA THR A 31 1.76 -8.82 2.16
C THR A 31 1.57 -8.19 3.53
N ASP A 32 0.39 -7.58 3.74
CA ASP A 32 0.03 -6.98 5.03
C ASP A 32 0.08 -8.02 6.14
N LYS A 33 -0.52 -9.19 5.88
CA LYS A 33 -0.51 -10.30 6.82
C LYS A 33 0.91 -10.71 7.20
N CYS A 34 1.78 -10.91 6.22
CA CYS A 34 3.16 -11.32 6.49
C CYS A 34 3.91 -10.29 7.32
N ILE A 35 3.78 -8.99 7.02
CA ILE A 35 4.46 -7.92 7.75
C ILE A 35 3.92 -7.82 9.19
N ILE A 36 2.59 -7.80 9.34
CA ILE A 36 1.95 -7.67 10.66
C ILE A 36 2.23 -8.90 11.53
N GLN A 37 2.12 -10.10 10.97
CA GLN A 37 2.39 -11.33 11.70
C GLN A 37 3.85 -11.40 12.14
N TRP A 38 4.80 -11.16 11.23
CA TRP A 38 6.23 -11.11 11.54
C TRP A 38 6.55 -10.05 12.62
N PHE A 39 5.97 -8.85 12.51
CA PHE A 39 6.14 -7.80 13.52
C PHE A 39 5.66 -8.26 14.91
N LEU A 40 4.49 -8.88 14.99
CA LEU A 40 3.93 -9.38 16.25
C LEU A 40 4.81 -10.48 16.86
N GLU A 41 5.32 -11.40 16.06
CA GLU A 41 6.18 -12.50 16.49
C GLU A 41 7.53 -11.99 17.03
N GLU A 42 8.13 -10.97 16.38
CA GLU A 42 9.46 -10.45 16.73
C GLU A 42 9.43 -9.36 17.82
N SER A 43 8.27 -8.76 18.09
CA SER A 43 8.15 -7.64 19.03
C SER A 43 8.10 -8.04 20.52
N ASN A 44 8.34 -9.33 20.85
CA ASN A 44 8.29 -9.88 22.21
C ASN A 44 6.95 -9.62 22.94
N LEU A 45 5.86 -9.50 22.22
CA LEU A 45 4.52 -9.39 22.78
C LEU A 45 3.97 -10.79 23.12
N ASP A 46 3.04 -10.84 24.06
CA ASP A 46 2.24 -12.05 24.25
C ASP A 46 1.22 -12.15 23.12
N THR A 47 1.51 -13.00 22.17
CA THR A 47 0.70 -13.19 20.95
C THR A 47 0.00 -14.55 20.91
N GLU A 48 -0.08 -15.27 22.04
CA GLU A 48 -0.65 -16.63 22.09
C GLU A 48 -2.11 -16.66 21.55
N ASN A 49 -2.87 -15.58 21.77
CA ASN A 49 -4.27 -15.46 21.32
C ASN A 49 -4.43 -14.51 20.11
N VAL A 50 -3.36 -14.13 19.42
CA VAL A 50 -3.40 -13.20 18.29
C VAL A 50 -3.29 -13.96 16.98
N ALA A 51 -4.23 -13.74 16.06
CA ALA A 51 -4.16 -14.31 14.72
C ALA A 51 -4.38 -13.22 13.66
N VAL A 52 -3.60 -13.28 12.57
CA VAL A 52 -3.70 -12.34 11.45
C VAL A 52 -4.35 -13.02 10.25
N TYR A 53 -5.42 -12.44 9.74
CA TYR A 53 -6.21 -12.96 8.63
C TYR A 53 -6.29 -11.96 7.48
N GLU A 54 -6.21 -12.49 6.27
CA GLU A 54 -6.58 -11.76 5.07
C GLU A 54 -8.10 -11.61 5.00
N ILE A 55 -8.59 -10.47 4.55
CA ILE A 55 -10.03 -10.18 4.48
C ILE A 55 -10.78 -11.15 3.56
N ASP A 56 -10.10 -11.74 2.58
CA ASP A 56 -10.67 -12.73 1.68
C ASP A 56 -11.12 -14.03 2.39
N THR A 57 -10.71 -14.25 3.65
CA THR A 57 -11.20 -15.34 4.49
C THR A 57 -12.62 -15.12 5.00
N ILE A 58 -13.18 -13.92 4.78
CA ILE A 58 -14.53 -13.55 5.23
C ILE A 58 -15.46 -13.40 4.02
N ASP A 59 -16.65 -13.97 4.15
CA ASP A 59 -17.73 -13.84 3.16
C ASP A 59 -18.49 -12.53 3.39
N ILE A 60 -18.15 -11.52 2.60
CA ILE A 60 -18.78 -10.18 2.63
C ILE A 60 -19.60 -10.01 1.34
N PRO A 61 -20.93 -9.96 1.42
CA PRO A 61 -21.78 -9.75 0.26
C PRO A 61 -21.55 -8.36 -0.38
N THR A 62 -21.34 -8.33 -1.69
CA THR A 62 -21.05 -7.12 -2.47
C THR A 62 -22.17 -6.07 -2.40
N ASP A 63 -23.43 -6.49 -2.31
CA ASP A 63 -24.59 -5.62 -2.17
C ASP A 63 -24.54 -4.80 -0.86
N ARG A 64 -24.03 -5.39 0.22
CA ARG A 64 -23.83 -4.70 1.49
C ARG A 64 -22.72 -3.63 1.43
N LEU A 65 -21.66 -3.89 0.65
CA LEU A 65 -20.61 -2.89 0.40
C LEU A 65 -21.20 -1.67 -0.35
N PHE A 66 -21.95 -1.94 -1.42
CA PHE A 66 -22.57 -0.88 -2.22
C PHE A 66 -23.61 -0.07 -1.44
N ALA A 67 -24.32 -0.68 -0.51
CA ALA A 67 -25.26 0.03 0.37
C ALA A 67 -24.57 1.06 1.29
N LEU A 68 -23.28 0.88 1.60
CA LEU A 68 -22.45 1.84 2.32
C LEU A 68 -21.67 2.80 1.39
N GLY A 69 -21.89 2.74 0.08
CA GLY A 69 -21.14 3.53 -0.90
C GLY A 69 -19.70 3.08 -1.10
N LEU A 70 -19.37 1.85 -0.69
CA LEU A 70 -18.05 1.24 -0.84
C LEU A 70 -17.96 0.45 -2.15
N ASN A 71 -16.78 0.44 -2.77
CA ASN A 71 -16.50 -0.41 -3.92
C ASN A 71 -16.18 -1.86 -3.49
N ASP A 72 -16.28 -2.82 -4.41
CA ASP A 72 -15.89 -4.20 -4.13
C ASP A 72 -14.38 -4.37 -4.33
N ASN A 73 -13.62 -4.10 -3.27
CA ASN A 73 -12.18 -4.36 -3.14
C ASN A 73 -11.82 -4.69 -1.68
N ASN A 74 -10.62 -5.20 -1.45
CA ASN A 74 -10.20 -5.68 -0.13
C ASN A 74 -10.17 -4.55 0.92
N ARG A 75 -9.72 -3.35 0.57
CA ARG A 75 -9.77 -2.19 1.46
C ARG A 75 -11.21 -1.92 1.95
N SER A 76 -12.15 -1.85 1.04
CA SER A 76 -13.56 -1.63 1.38
C SER A 76 -14.15 -2.75 2.23
N ARG A 77 -13.73 -3.98 1.99
CA ARG A 77 -14.15 -5.15 2.78
C ARG A 77 -13.60 -5.08 4.21
N VAL A 78 -12.35 -4.66 4.42
CA VAL A 78 -11.77 -4.44 5.76
C VAL A 78 -12.52 -3.34 6.49
N ILE A 79 -12.78 -2.20 5.84
CA ILE A 79 -13.55 -1.09 6.41
C ILE A 79 -14.98 -1.55 6.78
N PHE A 80 -15.64 -2.26 5.88
CA PHE A 80 -16.96 -2.81 6.11
C PHE A 80 -16.99 -3.72 7.34
N LEU A 81 -16.04 -4.67 7.45
CA LEU A 81 -15.94 -5.59 8.58
C LEU A 81 -15.83 -4.85 9.90
N ALA A 82 -14.95 -3.85 9.98
CA ALA A 82 -14.78 -3.01 11.18
C ALA A 82 -16.09 -2.34 11.62
N CYS A 83 -16.80 -1.72 10.66
CA CYS A 83 -18.06 -1.05 10.94
C CYS A 83 -19.17 -2.01 11.36
N GLN A 84 -19.26 -3.15 10.71
CA GLN A 84 -20.29 -4.15 11.03
C GLN A 84 -20.07 -4.78 12.41
N LEU A 85 -18.83 -5.16 12.74
CA LEU A 85 -18.51 -5.70 14.06
C LEU A 85 -18.76 -4.65 15.15
N GLN A 86 -18.36 -3.41 14.95
CA GLN A 86 -18.66 -2.33 15.91
C GLN A 86 -20.16 -2.14 16.13
N SER A 87 -20.96 -2.20 15.07
CA SER A 87 -22.42 -2.06 15.16
C SER A 87 -23.10 -3.25 15.85
N LEU A 88 -22.57 -4.47 15.70
CA LEU A 88 -23.14 -5.68 16.28
C LEU A 88 -22.77 -5.86 17.74
N PHE A 89 -21.64 -5.31 18.18
CA PHE A 89 -21.16 -5.40 19.55
C PHE A 89 -21.41 -4.07 20.33
N GLU A 90 -22.67 -3.65 20.41
CA GLU A 90 -23.06 -2.45 21.15
C GLU A 90 -22.66 -2.56 22.65
N GLY A 91 -21.76 -1.65 23.07
CA GLY A 91 -21.37 -1.49 24.48
C GLY A 91 -20.14 -2.26 24.95
N SER A 92 -19.66 -3.27 24.23
CA SER A 92 -18.39 -3.96 24.51
C SER A 92 -17.78 -4.44 23.22
N LEU A 93 -16.86 -3.68 22.66
CA LEU A 93 -16.21 -4.02 21.37
C LEU A 93 -15.44 -5.34 21.48
N PRO A 94 -15.50 -6.19 20.44
CA PRO A 94 -14.68 -7.38 20.39
C PRO A 94 -13.21 -7.00 20.25
N PRO A 95 -12.27 -7.84 20.69
CA PRO A 95 -10.84 -7.57 20.57
C PRO A 95 -10.36 -7.85 19.14
N VAL A 96 -10.92 -7.11 18.19
CA VAL A 96 -10.63 -7.20 16.75
C VAL A 96 -9.96 -5.92 16.30
N ILE A 97 -8.98 -6.05 15.42
CA ILE A 97 -8.30 -4.94 14.77
C ILE A 97 -8.43 -5.15 13.25
N CYS A 98 -8.92 -4.13 12.57
CA CYS A 98 -8.98 -4.09 11.11
C CYS A 98 -7.97 -3.06 10.61
N ILE A 99 -7.07 -3.44 9.70
CA ILE A 99 -6.05 -2.54 9.17
C ILE A 99 -6.28 -2.36 7.67
N ALA A 100 -6.45 -1.12 7.24
CA ALA A 100 -6.65 -0.76 5.84
C ALA A 100 -5.62 0.27 5.37
N ASP A 101 -5.30 0.24 4.10
CA ASP A 101 -4.44 1.23 3.46
C ASP A 101 -5.13 2.60 3.37
N LYS A 102 -4.35 3.67 3.49
CA LYS A 102 -4.86 5.05 3.28
C LYS A 102 -5.18 5.36 1.84
N ASP A 103 -4.49 4.71 0.89
CA ASP A 103 -4.63 5.01 -0.54
C ASP A 103 -4.56 6.51 -0.85
N PHE A 104 -5.66 7.06 -1.40
CA PHE A 104 -5.76 8.47 -1.79
C PHE A 104 -6.44 9.37 -0.74
N ASP A 105 -6.71 8.89 0.46
CA ASP A 105 -7.50 9.63 1.47
C ASP A 105 -6.88 10.99 1.82
N ASN A 106 -5.56 11.13 1.73
CA ASN A 106 -4.88 12.40 1.94
C ASN A 106 -5.11 13.42 0.80
N LEU A 107 -5.49 12.95 -0.41
CA LEU A 107 -5.71 13.79 -1.59
C LEU A 107 -7.18 13.93 -1.97
N ILE A 108 -7.94 12.87 -1.80
CA ILE A 108 -9.35 12.83 -2.20
C ILE A 108 -10.16 12.66 -0.92
N ALA A 109 -11.05 13.59 -0.63
CA ALA A 109 -11.95 13.46 0.50
C ALA A 109 -12.83 12.22 0.28
N SER A 110 -12.54 11.15 1.00
CA SER A 110 -13.42 10.01 1.12
C SER A 110 -14.48 10.28 2.17
N SER A 111 -15.65 9.65 2.08
CA SER A 111 -16.59 9.60 3.19
C SER A 111 -15.86 8.98 4.38
N HIS A 112 -15.58 9.76 5.42
CA HIS A 112 -14.92 9.26 6.61
C HIS A 112 -15.84 8.25 7.29
N ILE A 113 -15.59 6.98 7.02
CA ILE A 113 -16.17 5.90 7.78
C ILE A 113 -15.23 5.70 8.97
N GLU A 114 -15.71 6.03 10.16
CA GLU A 114 -14.97 5.89 11.40
C GLU A 114 -15.40 4.61 12.13
N SER A 115 -14.45 3.87 12.62
CA SER A 115 -14.67 2.73 13.51
C SER A 115 -13.51 2.63 14.50
N GLU A 116 -13.84 2.35 15.75
CA GLU A 116 -12.83 2.11 16.79
C GLU A 116 -12.03 0.82 16.54
N LEU A 117 -12.56 -0.11 15.73
CA LEU A 117 -11.88 -1.32 15.33
C LEU A 117 -10.96 -1.12 14.12
N LEU A 118 -11.01 0.05 13.46
CA LEU A 118 -10.27 0.33 12.22
C LEU A 118 -9.01 1.13 12.50
N LEU A 119 -7.91 0.67 11.95
CA LEU A 119 -6.66 1.40 11.82
C LEU A 119 -6.32 1.60 10.35
N PHE A 120 -5.66 2.71 10.05
CA PHE A 120 -5.09 2.95 8.73
C PHE A 120 -3.57 2.92 8.79
N THR A 121 -2.95 2.50 7.69
CA THR A 121 -1.50 2.64 7.51
C THR A 121 -1.07 4.11 7.69
N ASP A 122 0.14 4.36 8.15
CA ASP A 122 0.66 5.74 8.32
C ASP A 122 0.76 6.47 6.98
N TYR A 123 0.99 5.71 5.92
CA TYR A 123 1.22 6.15 4.54
C TYR A 123 0.13 5.60 3.61
N THR A 124 0.32 5.76 2.30
CA THR A 124 -0.65 5.32 1.30
C THR A 124 -0.91 3.81 1.32
N SER A 125 0.11 3.02 1.64
CA SER A 125 0.01 1.56 1.77
C SER A 125 1.14 1.02 2.66
N ILE A 126 1.02 -0.25 3.05
CA ILE A 126 2.01 -0.91 3.91
C ILE A 126 3.40 -1.01 3.24
N GLU A 127 3.48 -1.12 1.92
CA GLU A 127 4.77 -1.13 1.22
C GLU A 127 5.55 0.17 1.38
N MET A 128 4.88 1.27 1.76
CA MET A 128 5.56 2.56 1.92
C MET A 128 6.48 2.63 3.13
N TYR A 129 6.40 1.70 4.06
CA TYR A 129 7.43 1.54 5.10
C TYR A 129 8.79 1.13 4.50
N LEU A 130 8.81 0.53 3.31
CA LEU A 130 10.04 0.21 2.58
C LEU A 130 10.70 1.43 1.90
N PHE A 131 9.96 2.52 1.70
CA PHE A 131 10.48 3.76 1.10
C PHE A 131 11.22 4.60 2.16
N ASP A 132 12.25 3.99 2.71
CA ASP A 132 13.12 4.57 3.74
C ASP A 132 14.60 4.43 3.34
N SER A 133 15.39 5.46 3.66
CA SER A 133 16.81 5.50 3.27
C SER A 133 17.64 4.39 3.92
N ASN A 134 17.33 4.00 5.16
CA ASN A 134 18.10 2.95 5.85
C ASN A 134 17.79 1.57 5.27
N ILE A 135 16.50 1.32 4.95
CA ILE A 135 16.06 0.06 4.34
C ILE A 135 16.66 -0.08 2.94
N ILE A 136 16.57 0.97 2.12
CA ILE A 136 17.17 0.98 0.79
C ILE A 136 18.71 0.84 0.88
N GLU A 137 19.37 1.52 1.80
CA GLU A 137 20.80 1.40 2.01
C GLU A 137 21.21 -0.03 2.41
N LYS A 138 20.45 -0.67 3.32
CA LYS A 138 20.64 -2.06 3.73
C LYS A 138 20.52 -3.01 2.53
N PHE A 139 19.52 -2.81 1.66
CA PHE A 139 19.36 -3.53 0.40
C PHE A 139 20.57 -3.34 -0.54
N LEU A 140 21.00 -2.10 -0.75
CA LEU A 140 22.14 -1.80 -1.63
C LEU A 140 23.43 -2.47 -1.15
N ARG A 141 23.71 -2.42 0.15
CA ARG A 141 24.93 -2.96 0.73
C ARG A 141 24.92 -4.49 0.82
N LEU A 142 23.84 -5.08 1.32
CA LEU A 142 23.80 -6.51 1.61
C LEU A 142 23.38 -7.35 0.39
N ALA A 143 22.30 -6.95 -0.31
CA ALA A 143 21.81 -7.69 -1.46
C ALA A 143 22.61 -7.36 -2.73
N LEU A 144 22.78 -6.09 -3.07
CA LEU A 144 23.49 -5.70 -4.28
C LEU A 144 25.01 -5.66 -4.08
N ARG A 145 25.51 -5.48 -2.86
CA ARG A 145 26.94 -5.25 -2.54
C ARG A 145 27.50 -4.07 -3.33
N LYS A 146 26.80 -2.95 -3.28
CA LYS A 146 27.10 -1.72 -4.01
C LYS A 146 27.36 -0.59 -3.04
N ASP A 147 28.57 -0.02 -3.11
CA ASP A 147 28.98 1.16 -2.35
C ASP A 147 28.97 2.44 -3.20
N ASP A 148 28.69 2.28 -4.52
CA ASP A 148 28.62 3.38 -5.50
C ASP A 148 27.21 3.94 -5.70
N LEU A 149 26.24 3.48 -4.88
CA LEU A 149 24.85 3.93 -4.84
C LEU A 149 24.50 4.39 -3.43
N GLU A 150 23.86 5.53 -3.36
CA GLU A 150 23.38 6.11 -2.10
C GLU A 150 21.83 6.13 -2.10
N ALA A 151 21.21 5.57 -1.08
CA ALA A 151 19.77 5.50 -0.94
C ALA A 151 19.10 6.90 -1.02
N VAL A 152 19.68 7.91 -0.38
CA VAL A 152 19.17 9.28 -0.40
C VAL A 152 19.11 9.86 -1.82
N ASN A 153 20.13 9.58 -2.64
CA ASN A 153 20.15 10.02 -4.04
C ASN A 153 19.10 9.29 -4.88
N ILE A 154 18.87 8.00 -4.62
CA ILE A 154 17.80 7.25 -5.28
C ILE A 154 16.44 7.86 -4.95
N ILE A 155 16.12 8.02 -3.66
CA ILE A 155 14.86 8.62 -3.20
C ILE A 155 14.65 10.00 -3.83
N LYS A 156 15.68 10.83 -3.85
CA LYS A 156 15.64 12.17 -4.45
C LYS A 156 15.36 12.13 -5.96
N ASN A 157 15.85 11.12 -6.66
CA ASN A 157 15.65 10.97 -8.11
C ASN A 157 14.26 10.42 -8.46
N ILE A 158 13.82 9.34 -7.77
CA ILE A 158 12.57 8.68 -8.13
C ILE A 158 11.34 9.30 -7.46
N GLY A 159 11.51 9.91 -6.29
CA GLY A 159 10.42 10.47 -5.48
C GLY A 159 9.51 11.45 -6.24
N PRO A 160 10.04 12.49 -6.90
CA PRO A 160 9.22 13.43 -7.67
C PRO A 160 8.43 12.77 -8.81
N ILE A 161 9.00 11.74 -9.44
CA ILE A 161 8.34 10.99 -10.52
C ILE A 161 7.18 10.16 -9.95
N LEU A 162 7.42 9.49 -8.82
CA LEU A 162 6.41 8.70 -8.13
C LEU A 162 5.24 9.57 -7.64
N GLU A 163 5.54 10.76 -7.11
CA GLU A 163 4.51 11.74 -6.72
C GLU A 163 3.66 12.14 -7.94
N GLU A 164 4.28 12.41 -9.08
CA GLU A 164 3.55 12.77 -10.30
C GLU A 164 2.66 11.63 -10.80
N MET A 165 3.18 10.40 -10.80
CA MET A 165 2.39 9.20 -11.16
C MET A 165 1.22 9.00 -10.20
N PHE A 166 1.41 9.24 -8.90
CA PHE A 166 0.35 9.16 -7.91
C PHE A 166 -0.74 10.21 -8.15
N LEU A 167 -0.37 11.43 -8.49
CA LEU A 167 -1.32 12.49 -8.85
C LEU A 167 -2.15 12.12 -10.09
N PHE A 168 -1.57 11.47 -11.10
CA PHE A 168 -2.33 10.99 -12.26
C PHE A 168 -3.35 9.92 -11.88
N ARG A 169 -2.99 8.99 -10.99
CA ARG A 169 -3.94 7.99 -10.47
C ARG A 169 -5.05 8.63 -9.64
N ALA A 170 -4.69 9.57 -8.76
CA ALA A 170 -5.64 10.30 -7.94
C ALA A 170 -6.61 11.15 -8.79
N ALA A 171 -6.12 11.78 -9.86
CA ALA A 171 -6.98 12.51 -10.80
C ALA A 171 -7.96 11.58 -11.53
N ASN A 172 -7.49 10.40 -11.98
CA ASN A 172 -8.36 9.39 -12.60
C ASN A 172 -9.49 8.97 -11.64
N GLN A 173 -9.17 8.70 -10.38
CA GLN A 173 -10.15 8.31 -9.37
C GLN A 173 -11.11 9.47 -9.06
N SER A 174 -10.58 10.68 -8.83
CA SER A 174 -11.38 11.87 -8.50
C SER A 174 -12.38 12.25 -9.60
N LEU A 175 -12.01 12.03 -10.86
CA LEU A 175 -12.86 12.27 -12.03
C LEU A 175 -13.76 11.07 -12.36
N SER A 176 -13.64 9.97 -11.63
CA SER A 176 -14.36 8.71 -11.88
C SER A 176 -14.24 8.21 -13.33
N TYR A 177 -13.06 8.41 -13.94
CA TYR A 177 -12.85 8.03 -15.34
C TYR A 177 -12.68 6.52 -15.54
N GLY A 178 -12.28 5.77 -14.51
CA GLY A 178 -12.10 4.33 -14.57
C GLY A 178 -11.00 3.90 -15.56
N MET A 179 -10.01 4.77 -15.79
CA MET A 179 -8.95 4.51 -16.77
C MET A 179 -7.98 3.44 -16.29
N GLU A 180 -7.66 2.50 -17.16
CA GLU A 180 -6.64 1.49 -16.93
C GLU A 180 -5.23 2.06 -17.09
N TRP A 181 -4.35 1.74 -16.14
CA TRP A 181 -2.97 2.18 -16.16
C TRP A 181 -2.18 1.65 -17.36
N LEU A 182 -1.11 2.32 -17.74
CA LEU A 182 -0.22 1.82 -18.80
C LEU A 182 0.46 0.53 -18.37
N LEU A 183 0.65 -0.39 -19.32
CA LEU A 183 1.50 -1.56 -19.12
C LEU A 183 2.95 -1.14 -18.82
N PRO A 184 3.73 -1.93 -18.06
CA PRO A 184 5.11 -1.58 -17.70
C PRO A 184 5.99 -1.21 -18.88
N SER A 185 5.86 -1.89 -20.02
CA SER A 185 6.63 -1.60 -21.24
C SER A 185 6.28 -0.25 -21.86
N ALA A 186 5.00 0.11 -21.89
CA ALA A 186 4.54 1.40 -22.39
C ALA A 186 4.93 2.54 -21.45
N LEU A 187 4.83 2.31 -20.14
CA LEU A 187 5.28 3.24 -19.11
C LEU A 187 6.79 3.47 -19.18
N LYS A 188 7.60 2.40 -19.29
CA LYS A 188 9.07 2.49 -19.47
C LYS A 188 9.44 3.30 -20.72
N GLY A 189 8.61 3.27 -21.75
CA GLY A 189 8.77 4.07 -22.97
C GLY A 189 8.51 5.58 -22.78
N CYS A 190 8.03 6.03 -21.63
CA CYS A 190 7.91 7.44 -21.25
C CYS A 190 9.17 7.97 -20.53
N PHE A 191 10.18 7.12 -20.33
CA PHE A 191 11.47 7.52 -19.77
C PHE A 191 12.52 7.63 -20.86
N LYS A 192 13.40 8.64 -20.74
CA LYS A 192 14.62 8.66 -21.54
C LYS A 192 15.45 7.41 -21.23
N LYS A 193 16.35 7.04 -22.17
CA LYS A 193 17.18 5.84 -22.00
C LYS A 193 17.93 5.90 -20.66
N ILE A 194 17.59 4.98 -19.78
CA ILE A 194 18.18 4.85 -18.45
C ILE A 194 19.62 4.38 -18.58
N ARG A 195 20.56 5.16 -18.05
CA ARG A 195 21.98 4.85 -18.05
C ARG A 195 22.54 4.95 -16.64
N LYS A 196 23.62 4.22 -16.40
CA LYS A 196 24.34 4.28 -15.13
C LYS A 196 24.87 5.71 -14.89
N GLY A 197 24.54 6.30 -13.74
CA GLY A 197 24.98 7.63 -13.33
C GLY A 197 24.07 8.79 -13.76
N ASP A 198 23.15 8.55 -14.70
CA ASP A 198 22.20 9.57 -15.12
C ASP A 198 20.94 9.56 -14.20
N PRO A 199 20.31 10.72 -13.95
CA PRO A 199 19.00 10.75 -13.31
C PRO A 199 17.95 10.13 -14.22
N LEU A 200 16.86 9.62 -13.61
CA LEU A 200 15.69 9.23 -14.38
C LEU A 200 15.00 10.48 -14.93
N GLU A 201 14.81 10.53 -16.23
CA GLU A 201 14.04 11.58 -16.87
C GLU A 201 12.72 11.02 -17.38
N PHE A 202 11.64 11.47 -16.75
CA PHE A 202 10.26 11.07 -17.07
C PHE A 202 9.60 12.14 -17.93
N ASP A 203 9.08 11.76 -19.08
CA ASP A 203 8.28 12.62 -19.94
C ASP A 203 6.80 12.49 -19.55
N SER A 204 6.35 13.35 -18.66
CA SER A 204 4.97 13.35 -18.19
C SER A 204 3.96 13.72 -19.27
N ASN A 205 4.35 14.52 -20.27
CA ASN A 205 3.44 14.86 -21.38
C ASN A 205 3.21 13.65 -22.28
N ASP A 206 4.28 12.94 -22.66
CA ASP A 206 4.20 11.69 -23.45
C ASP A 206 3.39 10.63 -22.67
N PHE A 207 3.60 10.53 -21.34
CA PHE A 207 2.81 9.65 -20.50
C PHE A 207 1.31 10.00 -20.55
N VAL A 208 0.94 11.26 -20.32
CA VAL A 208 -0.48 11.69 -20.33
C VAL A 208 -1.11 11.41 -21.68
N ASP A 209 -0.41 11.70 -22.78
CA ASP A 209 -0.91 11.45 -24.13
C ASP A 209 -1.16 9.96 -24.38
N LYS A 210 -0.22 9.10 -24.03
CA LYS A 210 -0.38 7.65 -24.14
C LYS A 210 -1.48 7.11 -23.22
N TYR A 211 -1.56 7.63 -22.00
CA TYR A 211 -2.53 7.20 -21.00
C TYR A 211 -3.96 7.51 -21.42
N LEU A 212 -4.20 8.74 -21.85
CA LEU A 212 -5.52 9.16 -22.34
C LEU A 212 -5.89 8.48 -23.66
N ASN A 213 -4.92 8.30 -24.56
CA ASN A 213 -5.16 7.63 -25.82
C ASN A 213 -5.54 6.14 -25.63
N LYS A 214 -4.80 5.42 -24.75
CA LYS A 214 -5.13 4.03 -24.38
C LYS A 214 -6.58 3.89 -23.90
N ASN A 215 -7.08 4.89 -23.19
CA ASN A 215 -8.40 4.88 -22.55
C ASN A 215 -9.49 5.62 -23.38
N ASN A 216 -9.19 6.01 -24.61
CA ASN A 216 -10.11 6.76 -25.51
C ASN A 216 -10.65 8.06 -24.88
N ARG A 217 -9.80 8.79 -24.11
CA ARG A 217 -10.17 10.03 -23.39
C ARG A 217 -9.31 11.24 -23.76
N THR A 218 -8.77 11.27 -24.97
CA THR A 218 -7.92 12.39 -25.45
C THR A 218 -8.61 13.75 -25.42
N SER A 219 -9.93 13.79 -25.61
CA SER A 219 -10.73 15.03 -25.49
C SER A 219 -10.76 15.60 -24.07
N GLU A 220 -10.46 14.80 -23.07
CA GLU A 220 -10.54 15.17 -21.65
C GLU A 220 -9.20 15.63 -21.06
N LYS A 221 -8.17 15.78 -21.92
CA LYS A 221 -6.80 16.13 -21.49
C LYS A 221 -6.75 17.38 -20.61
N ILE A 222 -7.47 18.42 -20.98
CA ILE A 222 -7.47 19.68 -20.22
C ILE A 222 -8.06 19.47 -18.82
N ALA A 223 -9.24 18.86 -18.73
CA ALA A 223 -9.90 18.59 -17.46
C ALA A 223 -9.06 17.68 -16.55
N PHE A 224 -8.39 16.67 -17.14
CA PHE A 224 -7.49 15.79 -16.41
C PHE A 224 -6.29 16.54 -15.85
N LEU A 225 -5.61 17.37 -16.65
CA LEU A 225 -4.45 18.15 -16.20
C LEU A 225 -4.82 19.22 -15.17
N ASP A 226 -5.98 19.85 -15.31
CA ASP A 226 -6.51 20.81 -14.32
C ASP A 226 -6.75 20.11 -12.97
N LYS A 227 -7.31 18.89 -12.98
CA LYS A 227 -7.48 18.10 -11.75
C LYS A 227 -6.12 17.72 -11.14
N VAL A 228 -5.16 17.29 -11.92
CA VAL A 228 -3.78 17.01 -11.43
C VAL A 228 -3.18 18.25 -10.76
N LYS A 229 -3.35 19.42 -11.37
CA LYS A 229 -2.87 20.70 -10.80
C LYS A 229 -3.59 21.06 -9.49
N GLU A 230 -4.90 20.86 -9.43
CA GLU A 230 -5.68 21.04 -8.19
C GLU A 230 -5.15 20.16 -7.06
N LEU A 231 -4.96 18.86 -7.33
CA LEU A 231 -4.47 17.91 -6.35
C LEU A 231 -3.04 18.21 -5.91
N ARG A 232 -2.18 18.66 -6.81
CA ARG A 232 -0.78 19.06 -6.51
C ARG A 232 -0.72 20.24 -5.53
N ASN A 233 -1.69 21.11 -5.53
CA ASN A 233 -1.74 22.24 -4.61
C ASN A 233 -2.12 21.87 -3.17
N LYS A 234 -2.50 20.62 -2.90
CA LYS A 234 -2.75 20.14 -1.54
C LYS A 234 -1.44 19.99 -0.79
N ASN A 235 -1.37 20.62 0.37
CA ASN A 235 -0.14 20.62 1.19
C ASN A 235 -0.02 19.30 1.97
N ILE A 236 0.66 18.32 1.39
CA ILE A 236 1.03 17.06 2.04
C ILE A 236 2.56 17.05 2.15
N SER A 237 3.08 17.15 3.37
CA SER A 237 4.52 17.26 3.62
C SER A 237 5.27 15.93 3.47
N GLU A 238 4.66 14.83 3.92
CA GLU A 238 5.28 13.51 3.88
C GLU A 238 5.10 12.86 2.50
N ILE A 239 6.22 12.58 1.82
CA ILE A 239 6.23 12.05 0.47
C ILE A 239 5.61 10.65 0.38
N ARG A 240 5.73 9.81 1.41
CA ARG A 240 5.14 8.46 1.47
C ARG A 240 3.60 8.50 1.46
N ASN A 241 3.01 9.67 1.70
CA ASN A 241 1.58 9.92 1.54
C ASN A 241 1.17 10.36 0.12
N LYS A 242 2.11 10.37 -0.81
CA LYS A 242 1.94 10.78 -2.21
C LYS A 242 2.62 9.84 -3.19
N ILE A 243 2.84 8.59 -2.79
CA ILE A 243 3.48 7.55 -3.59
C ILE A 243 2.67 6.27 -3.44
N ARG A 244 2.62 5.45 -4.49
CA ARG A 244 2.05 4.11 -4.45
C ARG A 244 3.17 3.07 -4.37
N GLY A 245 3.05 2.09 -3.46
CA GLY A 245 4.06 1.08 -3.22
C GLY A 245 4.49 0.31 -4.47
N HIS A 246 3.55 -0.19 -5.25
CA HIS A 246 3.86 -0.90 -6.50
C HIS A 246 4.62 -0.04 -7.52
N ASP A 247 4.28 1.25 -7.65
CA ASP A 247 4.99 2.15 -8.56
C ASP A 247 6.41 2.40 -8.07
N PHE A 248 6.61 2.49 -6.74
CA PHE A 248 7.94 2.60 -6.13
C PHE A 248 8.82 1.40 -6.50
N ILE A 249 8.36 0.19 -6.24
CA ILE A 249 9.14 -1.02 -6.53
C ILE A 249 9.53 -1.09 -8.01
N GLN A 250 8.58 -0.78 -8.90
CA GLN A 250 8.84 -0.78 -10.34
C GLN A 250 9.90 0.25 -10.76
N LEU A 251 9.79 1.50 -10.29
CA LEU A 251 10.75 2.54 -10.59
C LEU A 251 12.12 2.26 -9.98
N PHE A 252 12.14 1.75 -8.77
CA PHE A 252 13.37 1.36 -8.09
C PHE A 252 14.12 0.28 -8.88
N CYS A 253 13.42 -0.76 -9.38
CA CYS A 253 14.02 -1.76 -10.26
C CYS A 253 14.64 -1.14 -11.51
N TRP A 254 13.94 -0.24 -12.18
CA TRP A 254 14.46 0.42 -13.38
C TRP A 254 15.66 1.31 -13.07
N TYR A 255 15.64 2.01 -11.93
CA TYR A 255 16.75 2.85 -11.51
C TYR A 255 18.03 2.04 -11.27
N ILE A 256 17.93 0.88 -10.60
CA ILE A 256 19.09 0.06 -10.26
C ILE A 256 19.56 -0.84 -11.42
N GLU A 257 18.71 -1.09 -12.43
CA GLU A 257 19.00 -2.02 -13.54
C GLU A 257 20.38 -1.78 -14.21
N PRO A 258 20.81 -0.53 -14.54
CA PRO A 258 22.12 -0.27 -15.15
C PRO A 258 23.32 -0.58 -14.24
N TYR A 259 23.08 -0.72 -12.94
CA TYR A 259 24.11 -1.01 -11.96
C TYR A 259 24.25 -2.50 -11.65
N LEU A 260 23.31 -3.33 -12.14
CA LEU A 260 23.29 -4.74 -11.85
C LEU A 260 24.40 -5.51 -12.60
N PRO A 261 25.27 -6.24 -11.88
CA PRO A 261 26.21 -7.15 -12.52
C PRO A 261 25.48 -8.36 -13.12
N LYS A 262 26.12 -9.04 -14.07
CA LYS A 262 25.50 -10.18 -14.79
C LYS A 262 24.92 -11.27 -13.89
N ASN A 263 25.56 -11.55 -12.77
CA ASN A 263 25.13 -12.56 -11.78
C ASN A 263 24.03 -12.09 -10.82
N LYS A 264 23.59 -10.84 -10.93
CA LYS A 264 22.50 -10.25 -10.10
C LYS A 264 21.34 -9.70 -10.92
N LYS A 265 21.20 -10.17 -12.15
CA LYS A 265 20.09 -9.75 -13.02
C LYS A 265 18.70 -10.10 -12.47
N CYS A 266 18.59 -11.03 -11.52
CA CYS A 266 17.33 -11.30 -10.83
C CYS A 266 16.73 -10.07 -10.16
N PHE A 267 17.54 -9.10 -9.75
CA PHE A 267 17.05 -7.83 -9.18
C PHE A 267 16.50 -6.84 -10.23
N SER A 268 16.35 -7.24 -11.49
CA SER A 268 15.49 -6.52 -12.45
C SER A 268 14.00 -6.92 -12.32
N GLU A 269 13.72 -7.99 -11.57
CA GLU A 269 12.35 -8.47 -11.33
C GLU A 269 11.76 -7.80 -10.08
N PRO A 270 10.63 -7.07 -10.20
CA PRO A 270 10.02 -6.34 -9.08
C PRO A 270 9.70 -7.21 -7.86
N GLU A 271 9.21 -8.41 -8.07
CA GLU A 271 8.89 -9.39 -7.01
C GLU A 271 10.11 -9.74 -6.15
N ILE A 272 11.27 -9.95 -6.79
CA ILE A 272 12.53 -10.29 -6.09
C ILE A 272 13.04 -9.08 -5.31
N VAL A 273 12.97 -7.90 -5.90
CA VAL A 273 13.36 -6.66 -5.22
C VAL A 273 12.46 -6.39 -4.03
N PHE A 274 11.15 -6.51 -4.20
CA PHE A 274 10.18 -6.33 -3.14
C PHE A 274 10.43 -7.30 -1.97
N SER A 275 10.50 -8.60 -2.24
CA SER A 275 10.77 -9.61 -1.22
C SER A 275 12.10 -9.37 -0.50
N THR A 276 13.12 -8.89 -1.22
CA THR A 276 14.42 -8.59 -0.62
C THR A 276 14.36 -7.32 0.24
N LEU A 277 13.61 -6.29 -0.15
CA LEU A 277 13.37 -5.10 0.66
C LEU A 277 12.60 -5.44 1.93
N LEU A 278 11.61 -6.34 1.86
CA LEU A 278 10.92 -6.86 3.05
C LEU A 278 11.89 -7.49 4.05
N CYS A 279 12.87 -8.28 3.58
CA CYS A 279 13.92 -8.83 4.44
C CYS A 279 14.87 -7.76 5.05
N CYS A 280 14.82 -6.52 4.56
CA CYS A 280 15.57 -5.41 5.11
C CYS A 280 14.81 -4.63 6.20
N LEU A 281 13.52 -4.92 6.41
CA LEU A 281 12.74 -4.34 7.51
C LEU A 281 13.37 -4.68 8.87
N ASP A 282 13.09 -3.82 9.83
CA ASP A 282 13.56 -3.92 11.19
C ASP A 282 12.41 -3.61 12.15
N VAL A 283 12.26 -4.43 13.19
CA VAL A 283 11.16 -4.27 14.16
C VAL A 283 11.30 -2.95 14.92
N ASP A 284 12.53 -2.56 15.30
CA ASP A 284 12.76 -1.31 16.01
C ASP A 284 12.38 -0.08 15.15
N TYR A 285 12.55 -0.17 13.82
CA TYR A 285 12.08 0.85 12.90
C TYR A 285 10.55 0.90 12.87
N LEU A 286 9.87 -0.23 12.74
CA LEU A 286 8.41 -0.28 12.70
C LEU A 286 7.78 0.17 14.03
N MET A 287 8.41 -0.12 15.16
CA MET A 287 7.99 0.35 16.50
C MET A 287 7.97 1.88 16.63
N GLN A 288 8.62 2.62 15.75
CA GLN A 288 8.56 4.09 15.70
C GLN A 288 7.37 4.62 14.91
N GLU A 289 6.71 3.79 14.11
CA GLU A 289 5.58 4.14 13.27
C GLU A 289 4.26 4.02 14.05
N LYS A 290 3.30 4.94 13.80
CA LYS A 290 2.08 5.06 14.62
C LYS A 290 1.19 3.83 14.54
N LEU A 291 1.05 3.24 13.34
CA LEU A 291 0.26 2.02 13.16
C LEU A 291 0.75 0.92 14.10
N PHE A 292 2.06 0.67 14.12
CA PHE A 292 2.65 -0.42 14.89
C PHE A 292 2.64 -0.13 16.41
N GLN A 293 2.77 1.14 16.80
CA GLN A 293 2.58 1.55 18.20
C GLN A 293 1.14 1.29 18.67
N GLU A 294 0.16 1.66 17.84
CA GLU A 294 -1.25 1.46 18.17
C GLU A 294 -1.64 -0.02 18.16
N LEU A 295 -1.10 -0.80 17.20
CA LEU A 295 -1.26 -2.25 17.15
C LEU A 295 -0.74 -2.90 18.44
N THR A 296 0.51 -2.57 18.83
CA THR A 296 1.12 -3.03 20.08
C THR A 296 0.24 -2.71 21.28
N ARG A 297 -0.22 -1.46 21.38
CA ARG A 297 -1.08 -1.01 22.51
C ARG A 297 -2.39 -1.78 22.59
N ARG A 298 -2.98 -2.17 21.44
CA ARG A 298 -4.25 -2.90 21.40
C ARG A 298 -4.09 -4.38 21.73
N VAL A 299 -3.01 -4.99 21.24
CA VAL A 299 -2.71 -6.42 21.48
C VAL A 299 -2.26 -6.68 22.91
N SER A 300 -1.63 -5.70 23.59
CA SER A 300 -1.15 -5.82 24.98
C SER A 300 -2.23 -5.59 26.04
N LYS A 301 -3.48 -5.36 25.67
CA LYS A 301 -4.60 -5.15 26.61
C LYS A 301 -5.34 -6.45 26.90
#